data_fe123e66ac34f024e2a81179cbe7223b
#
_entry.id   fe123e66ac34f024e2a81179cbe7223b
#
_cell.length_a   1.000
_cell.length_b   1.000
_cell.length_c   1.000
_cell.angle_alpha   90.00
_cell.angle_beta   90.00
_cell.angle_gamma   90.00
#
_symmetry.space_group_name_H-M   'P 1'
#
loop_
_entity.id
_entity.type
_entity.pdbx_description
1 polymer ?
#
loop_
_entity_poly.entity_id
_entity_poly.type
_entity_poly.pdbx_seq_one_letter_code
_entity_poly.pdbx_strand_id
1 'polypeptide(L)'
;RFDRGLIRELISSIPESITMNARDPEKSLEIGGNNSIFVPMTGAPFICDLENKRRWPKLEDLANFHKLSHMLPAIHSSAHHIVEPMDHPISHRHLRITYSSMKHSDKTFMGMTSSGKNAEDVIEMCKILFGEKYMDTHPVVTGNINGNSPLVWDQTMLSALRVFSAHNQPVLCSPFVLGGANTPASVAPTV
;
A
#
# COMPACT_ATOMS: atom_id res chain seq x y z
N ARG A 1 -16.34 -25.27 4.45
CA ARG A 1 -17.28 -24.16 4.14
C ARG A 1 -17.47 -23.34 5.40
N PHE A 2 -17.37 -22.03 5.29
CA PHE A 2 -17.69 -21.13 6.38
C PHE A 2 -19.20 -20.80 6.35
N ASP A 3 -19.78 -20.57 7.52
CA ASP A 3 -21.14 -20.11 7.63
C ASP A 3 -21.26 -18.65 7.13
N ARG A 4 -22.32 -18.37 6.36
CA ARG A 4 -22.55 -17.02 5.80
C ARG A 4 -22.87 -15.98 6.88
N GLY A 5 -23.54 -16.42 7.98
CA GLY A 5 -23.86 -15.56 9.11
C GLY A 5 -22.58 -15.08 9.80
N LEU A 6 -21.66 -16.00 10.09
CA LEU A 6 -20.37 -15.69 10.67
C LEU A 6 -19.56 -14.68 9.81
N ILE A 7 -19.52 -14.90 8.48
CA ILE A 7 -18.78 -13.98 7.58
C ILE A 7 -19.41 -12.58 7.60
N ARG A 8 -20.74 -12.47 7.57
CA ARG A 8 -21.44 -11.18 7.64
C ARG A 8 -21.20 -10.47 8.98
N GLU A 9 -21.23 -11.21 10.09
CA GLU A 9 -20.94 -10.68 11.41
C GLU A 9 -19.51 -10.13 11.49
N LEU A 10 -18.52 -10.89 11.00
CA LEU A 10 -17.13 -10.44 10.97
C LEU A 10 -16.93 -9.20 10.08
N ILE A 11 -17.56 -9.16 8.91
CA ILE A 11 -17.48 -8.01 8.00
C ILE A 11 -18.16 -6.78 8.61
N SER A 12 -19.24 -6.94 9.36
CA SER A 12 -19.95 -5.81 9.99
C SER A 12 -19.13 -5.09 11.07
N SER A 13 -18.04 -5.71 11.55
CA SER A 13 -17.10 -5.07 12.47
C SER A 13 -16.08 -4.15 11.78
N ILE A 14 -16.01 -4.16 10.46
CA ILE A 14 -15.11 -3.29 9.69
C ILE A 14 -15.65 -1.86 9.78
N PRO A 15 -14.82 -0.87 10.18
CA PRO A 15 -15.26 0.52 10.27
C PRO A 15 -15.60 1.08 8.87
N GLU A 16 -16.61 1.94 8.79
CA GLU A 16 -17.02 2.61 7.55
C GLU A 16 -15.95 3.58 7.02
N SER A 17 -15.17 4.17 7.92
CA SER A 17 -14.03 5.03 7.57
C SER A 17 -12.87 4.83 8.56
N ILE A 18 -11.68 5.14 8.09
CA ILE A 18 -10.44 5.05 8.85
C ILE A 18 -9.62 6.32 8.59
N THR A 19 -9.19 6.98 9.67
CA THR A 19 -8.24 8.08 9.55
C THR A 19 -6.83 7.53 9.45
N MET A 20 -6.16 7.78 8.33
CA MET A 20 -4.74 7.51 8.14
C MET A 20 -3.94 8.73 8.53
N ASN A 21 -3.07 8.58 9.51
CA ASN A 21 -2.31 9.69 10.06
C ASN A 21 -1.01 9.88 9.28
N ALA A 22 -0.84 11.03 8.68
CA ALA A 22 0.39 11.42 8.00
C ALA A 22 1.40 12.01 9.01
N ARG A 23 2.65 12.11 8.61
CA ARG A 23 3.67 12.79 9.41
C ARG A 23 3.40 14.29 9.56
N ASP A 24 2.87 14.91 8.51
CA ASP A 24 2.24 16.20 8.55
C ASP A 24 0.72 16.01 8.81
N PRO A 25 0.19 16.42 9.97
CA PRO A 25 -1.22 16.20 10.30
C PRO A 25 -2.21 16.77 9.26
N GLU A 26 -1.84 17.85 8.57
CA GLU A 26 -2.68 18.47 7.53
C GLU A 26 -2.82 17.57 6.28
N LYS A 27 -1.95 16.56 6.13
CA LYS A 27 -1.95 15.58 5.04
C LYS A 27 -2.53 14.23 5.45
N SER A 28 -3.11 14.16 6.65
CA SER A 28 -3.86 12.97 7.09
C SER A 28 -5.10 12.76 6.22
N LEU A 29 -5.48 11.51 6.01
CA LEU A 29 -6.54 11.13 5.08
C LEU A 29 -7.64 10.35 5.79
N GLU A 30 -8.87 10.59 5.40
CA GLU A 30 -10.00 9.73 5.76
C GLU A 30 -10.30 8.80 4.58
N ILE A 31 -10.06 7.50 4.79
CA ILE A 31 -10.35 6.43 3.81
C ILE A 31 -11.70 5.84 4.15
N GLY A 32 -12.61 5.80 3.20
CA GLY A 32 -13.97 5.26 3.37
C GLY A 32 -15.06 6.27 3.09
N GLY A 33 -16.31 5.89 3.30
CA GLY A 33 -17.46 6.72 2.96
C GLY A 33 -17.48 7.10 1.47
N ASN A 34 -17.68 8.38 1.19
CA ASN A 34 -17.69 8.93 -0.18
C ASN A 34 -16.36 9.58 -0.58
N ASN A 35 -15.28 9.33 0.15
CA ASN A 35 -13.98 9.94 -0.12
C ASN A 35 -13.26 9.20 -1.24
N SER A 36 -12.72 9.96 -2.20
CA SER A 36 -11.84 9.44 -3.26
C SER A 36 -10.39 9.78 -2.96
N ILE A 37 -9.57 8.78 -2.74
CA ILE A 37 -8.14 8.93 -2.45
C ILE A 37 -7.32 8.53 -3.68
N PHE A 38 -6.56 9.48 -4.22
CA PHE A 38 -5.67 9.22 -5.35
C PHE A 38 -4.26 8.89 -4.86
N VAL A 39 -3.75 7.76 -5.34
CA VAL A 39 -2.40 7.27 -5.06
C VAL A 39 -1.69 6.96 -6.39
N PRO A 40 -0.36 7.06 -6.47
CA PRO A 40 0.36 6.60 -7.64
C PRO A 40 0.18 5.10 -7.85
N MET A 41 0.24 4.66 -9.10
CA MET A 41 0.33 3.23 -9.41
C MET A 41 1.57 2.63 -8.75
N THR A 42 1.49 1.38 -8.33
CA THR A 42 2.59 0.69 -7.65
C THR A 42 3.10 -0.50 -8.46
N GLY A 43 4.39 -0.83 -8.28
CA GLY A 43 5.00 -2.04 -8.84
C GLY A 43 5.39 -1.96 -10.30
N ALA A 44 5.53 -0.77 -10.88
CA ALA A 44 5.97 -0.64 -12.26
C ALA A 44 7.42 -1.14 -12.43
N PRO A 45 7.67 -2.19 -13.25
CA PRO A 45 9.01 -2.75 -13.44
C PRO A 45 9.89 -1.94 -14.39
N PHE A 46 9.32 -0.96 -15.10
CA PHE A 46 10.02 -0.13 -16.06
C PHE A 46 9.59 1.31 -15.93
N ILE A 47 10.46 2.21 -16.34
CA ILE A 47 10.15 3.63 -16.58
C ILE A 47 10.42 3.98 -18.04
N CYS A 48 9.69 4.98 -18.53
CA CYS A 48 10.03 5.67 -19.77
C CYS A 48 10.51 7.09 -19.41
N ASP A 49 11.62 7.50 -19.99
CA ASP A 49 12.09 8.89 -19.89
C ASP A 49 11.34 9.82 -20.85
N LEU A 50 11.69 11.09 -20.86
CA LEU A 50 11.08 12.10 -21.74
C LEU A 50 11.38 11.86 -23.22
N GLU A 51 12.36 11.02 -23.55
CA GLU A 51 12.72 10.61 -24.92
C GLU A 51 12.05 9.29 -25.31
N ASN A 52 11.08 8.79 -24.49
CA ASN A 52 10.40 7.50 -24.65
C ASN A 52 11.34 6.28 -24.63
N LYS A 53 12.52 6.41 -24.03
CA LYS A 53 13.41 5.28 -23.84
C LYS A 53 12.99 4.51 -22.59
N ARG A 54 12.66 3.23 -22.79
CA ARG A 54 12.31 2.31 -21.71
C ARG A 54 13.56 1.76 -21.05
N ARG A 55 13.63 1.84 -19.72
CA ARG A 55 14.72 1.29 -18.93
C ARG A 55 14.25 0.75 -17.57
N TRP A 56 15.10 0.00 -16.92
CA TRP A 56 14.92 -0.43 -15.54
C TRP A 56 15.04 0.77 -14.59
N PRO A 57 14.13 0.90 -13.60
CA PRO A 57 14.22 1.95 -12.61
C PRO A 57 15.33 1.67 -11.59
N LYS A 58 15.88 2.75 -11.05
CA LYS A 58 16.82 2.76 -9.94
C LYS A 58 16.17 3.34 -8.68
N LEU A 59 16.84 3.21 -7.54
CA LEU A 59 16.36 3.79 -6.29
C LEU A 59 16.24 5.32 -6.38
N GLU A 60 17.08 5.97 -7.15
CA GLU A 60 16.99 7.41 -7.42
C GLU A 60 15.68 7.77 -8.14
N ASP A 61 15.26 6.98 -9.11
CA ASP A 61 13.99 7.19 -9.82
C ASP A 61 12.81 7.09 -8.84
N LEU A 62 12.82 6.06 -7.98
CA LEU A 62 11.81 5.92 -6.94
C LEU A 62 11.78 7.14 -6.01
N ALA A 63 12.94 7.62 -5.57
CA ALA A 63 13.05 8.80 -4.73
C ALA A 63 12.46 10.05 -5.43
N ASN A 64 12.70 10.21 -6.74
CA ASN A 64 12.15 11.31 -7.51
C ASN A 64 10.62 11.18 -7.67
N PHE A 65 10.08 9.97 -7.86
CA PHE A 65 8.63 9.76 -7.86
C PHE A 65 7.98 10.04 -6.51
N HIS A 66 8.62 9.71 -5.38
CA HIS A 66 8.14 10.08 -4.06
C HIS A 66 8.11 11.60 -3.86
N LYS A 67 9.15 12.32 -4.30
CA LYS A 67 9.18 13.79 -4.26
C LYS A 67 8.08 14.40 -5.13
N LEU A 68 7.87 13.88 -6.35
CA LEU A 68 6.79 14.33 -7.22
C LEU A 68 5.42 14.09 -6.56
N SER A 69 5.19 12.90 -6.00
CA SER A 69 3.95 12.59 -5.30
C SER A 69 3.72 13.50 -4.09
N HIS A 70 4.80 13.86 -3.37
CA HIS A 70 4.73 14.82 -2.27
C HIS A 70 4.31 16.21 -2.75
N MET A 71 4.88 16.69 -3.86
CA MET A 71 4.64 18.04 -4.38
C MET A 71 3.29 18.19 -5.09
N LEU A 72 2.70 17.12 -5.60
CA LEU A 72 1.45 17.18 -6.36
C LEU A 72 0.24 17.14 -5.41
N PRO A 73 -0.57 18.22 -5.31
CA PRO A 73 -1.71 18.25 -4.40
C PRO A 73 -2.82 17.26 -4.78
N ALA A 74 -2.94 16.91 -6.06
CA ALA A 74 -3.90 15.92 -6.54
C ALA A 74 -3.56 14.47 -6.14
N ILE A 75 -2.35 14.21 -5.67
CA ILE A 75 -1.91 12.91 -5.15
C ILE A 75 -1.99 12.98 -3.62
N HIS A 76 -2.88 12.19 -3.03
CA HIS A 76 -3.17 12.26 -1.61
C HIS A 76 -2.21 11.44 -0.75
N SER A 77 -1.71 10.31 -1.26
CA SER A 77 -0.75 9.43 -0.58
C SER A 77 0.47 9.17 -1.45
N SER A 78 1.64 8.99 -0.84
CA SER A 78 2.88 8.72 -1.58
C SER A 78 2.99 7.28 -2.09
N ALA A 79 2.00 6.43 -1.79
CA ALA A 79 2.05 4.99 -2.09
C ALA A 79 3.28 4.30 -1.46
N HIS A 80 3.79 3.23 -2.09
CA HIS A 80 4.96 2.50 -1.62
C HIS A 80 6.04 2.45 -2.72
N HIS A 81 6.08 1.38 -3.51
CA HIS A 81 7.02 1.21 -4.61
C HIS A 81 6.37 1.62 -5.93
N ILE A 82 6.32 2.90 -6.21
CA ILE A 82 5.79 3.45 -7.47
C ILE A 82 6.47 2.76 -8.66
N VAL A 83 7.78 2.57 -8.54
CA VAL A 83 8.59 1.75 -9.45
C VAL A 83 9.43 0.77 -8.64
N GLU A 84 9.78 -0.37 -9.22
CA GLU A 84 10.59 -1.39 -8.59
C GLU A 84 12.10 -1.11 -8.81
N PRO A 85 12.86 -0.64 -7.81
CA PRO A 85 14.28 -0.29 -8.00
C PRO A 85 15.12 -1.55 -8.22
N MET A 86 15.64 -1.71 -9.44
CA MET A 86 16.36 -2.92 -9.86
C MET A 86 17.85 -2.89 -9.55
N ASP A 87 18.37 -1.77 -9.08
CA ASP A 87 19.79 -1.57 -8.70
C ASP A 87 20.11 -2.00 -7.25
N HIS A 88 19.12 -2.55 -6.53
CA HIS A 88 19.27 -3.02 -5.16
C HIS A 88 18.88 -4.51 -5.02
N PRO A 89 19.61 -5.27 -4.17
CA PRO A 89 19.28 -6.67 -3.89
C PRO A 89 17.87 -6.85 -3.34
N ILE A 90 17.17 -7.88 -3.78
CA ILE A 90 15.78 -8.19 -3.36
C ILE A 90 15.67 -8.32 -1.83
N SER A 91 16.68 -8.90 -1.18
CA SER A 91 16.70 -9.14 0.28
C SER A 91 16.57 -7.89 1.13
N HIS A 92 16.99 -6.72 0.63
CA HIS A 92 16.98 -5.44 1.37
C HIS A 92 16.19 -4.35 0.67
N ARG A 93 15.63 -4.66 -0.49
CA ARG A 93 14.95 -3.69 -1.35
C ARG A 93 13.76 -3.04 -0.66
N HIS A 94 12.96 -3.82 0.06
CA HIS A 94 11.81 -3.33 0.80
C HIS A 94 12.19 -2.27 1.85
N LEU A 95 13.31 -2.41 2.54
CA LEU A 95 13.82 -1.41 3.50
C LEU A 95 14.17 -0.09 2.80
N ARG A 96 14.83 -0.17 1.64
CA ARG A 96 15.20 1.02 0.85
C ARG A 96 13.98 1.73 0.28
N ILE A 97 12.99 0.98 -0.18
CA ILE A 97 11.73 1.52 -0.67
C ILE A 97 10.99 2.24 0.46
N THR A 98 10.80 1.57 1.60
CA THR A 98 10.12 2.14 2.77
C THR A 98 10.85 3.40 3.27
N TYR A 99 12.18 3.35 3.38
CA TYR A 99 12.99 4.52 3.74
C TYR A 99 12.83 5.67 2.75
N SER A 100 12.80 5.39 1.45
CA SER A 100 12.59 6.40 0.42
C SER A 100 11.24 7.11 0.58
N SER A 101 10.16 6.34 0.84
CA SER A 101 8.84 6.89 1.10
C SER A 101 8.85 7.83 2.31
N MET A 102 9.38 7.35 3.43
CA MET A 102 9.47 8.09 4.69
C MET A 102 10.33 9.36 4.57
N LYS A 103 11.42 9.29 3.81
CA LYS A 103 12.37 10.40 3.66
C LYS A 103 11.86 11.53 2.77
N HIS A 104 11.16 11.17 1.69
CA HIS A 104 10.85 12.11 0.61
C HIS A 104 9.40 12.59 0.59
N SER A 105 8.55 12.08 1.49
CA SER A 105 7.18 12.55 1.66
C SER A 105 6.77 12.52 3.13
N ASP A 106 5.96 13.47 3.53
CA ASP A 106 5.29 13.51 4.83
C ASP A 106 3.79 13.15 4.72
N LYS A 107 3.35 12.78 3.54
CA LYS A 107 2.02 12.21 3.28
C LYS A 107 1.92 10.79 3.83
N THR A 108 0.71 10.27 3.92
CA THR A 108 0.47 8.85 4.20
C THR A 108 1.15 7.97 3.14
N PHE A 109 1.47 6.75 3.48
CA PHE A 109 2.11 5.80 2.58
C PHE A 109 1.62 4.37 2.83
N MET A 110 1.94 3.48 1.89
CA MET A 110 1.64 2.06 1.99
C MET A 110 2.91 1.30 2.36
N GLY A 111 2.75 0.22 3.11
CA GLY A 111 3.84 -0.67 3.48
C GLY A 111 3.94 -1.90 2.59
N MET A 112 5.11 -2.54 2.60
CA MET A 112 5.35 -3.76 1.84
C MET A 112 4.61 -4.95 2.45
N THR A 113 3.91 -5.69 1.60
CA THR A 113 3.14 -6.90 1.96
C THR A 113 3.65 -8.16 1.25
N SER A 114 4.87 -8.11 0.71
CA SER A 114 5.48 -9.21 -0.03
C SER A 114 5.92 -10.39 0.85
N SER A 115 5.93 -10.23 2.17
CA SER A 115 6.05 -11.32 3.16
C SER A 115 5.71 -10.79 4.56
N GLY A 116 5.44 -11.69 5.52
CA GLY A 116 5.28 -11.32 6.92
C GLY A 116 6.53 -10.64 7.49
N LYS A 117 7.72 -11.16 7.18
CA LYS A 117 8.98 -10.54 7.60
C LYS A 117 9.16 -9.11 7.08
N ASN A 118 8.88 -8.88 5.79
CA ASN A 118 8.97 -7.54 5.22
C ASN A 118 7.94 -6.58 5.84
N ALA A 119 6.77 -7.10 6.20
CA ALA A 119 5.76 -6.34 6.94
C ALA A 119 6.24 -5.97 8.35
N GLU A 120 6.88 -6.91 9.07
CA GLU A 120 7.50 -6.65 10.38
C GLU A 120 8.56 -5.55 10.29
N ASP A 121 9.45 -5.62 9.31
CA ASP A 121 10.46 -4.59 9.07
C ASP A 121 9.83 -3.21 8.83
N VAL A 122 8.74 -3.14 8.05
CA VAL A 122 7.99 -1.89 7.82
C VAL A 122 7.39 -1.36 9.13
N ILE A 123 6.77 -2.22 9.94
CA ILE A 123 6.19 -1.84 11.23
C ILE A 123 7.27 -1.28 12.16
N GLU A 124 8.44 -1.94 12.25
CA GLU A 124 9.55 -1.45 13.08
C GLU A 124 10.07 -0.09 12.59
N MET A 125 10.17 0.12 11.28
CA MET A 125 10.52 1.42 10.73
C MET A 125 9.48 2.50 11.07
N CYS A 126 8.19 2.15 11.04
CA CYS A 126 7.11 3.05 11.46
C CYS A 126 7.18 3.37 12.96
N LYS A 127 7.48 2.40 13.82
CA LYS A 127 7.68 2.65 15.26
C LYS A 127 8.82 3.63 15.53
N ILE A 128 9.92 3.53 14.77
CA ILE A 128 11.04 4.48 14.86
C ILE A 128 10.59 5.89 14.43
N LEU A 129 9.78 6.00 13.37
CA LEU A 129 9.38 7.29 12.80
C LEU A 129 8.28 7.99 13.60
N PHE A 130 7.24 7.26 14.01
CA PHE A 130 6.03 7.80 14.64
C PHE A 130 5.98 7.58 16.16
N GLY A 131 6.72 6.59 16.66
CA GLY A 131 6.67 6.14 18.05
C GLY A 131 5.66 5.00 18.26
N GLU A 132 6.08 3.97 19.01
CA GLU A 132 5.29 2.75 19.25
C GLU A 132 3.92 3.07 19.87
N LYS A 133 3.90 3.85 20.96
CA LYS A 133 2.65 4.23 21.65
C LYS A 133 1.67 5.01 20.77
N TYR A 134 2.17 5.79 19.84
CA TYR A 134 1.32 6.53 18.89
C TYR A 134 0.63 5.55 17.94
N MET A 135 1.36 4.58 17.44
CA MET A 135 0.84 3.57 16.50
C MET A 135 -0.20 2.62 17.11
N ASP A 136 -0.23 2.46 18.44
CA ASP A 136 -1.23 1.60 19.11
C ASP A 136 -2.66 2.08 18.85
N THR A 137 -2.84 3.38 18.67
CA THR A 137 -4.16 4.02 18.48
C THR A 137 -4.31 4.78 17.17
N HIS A 138 -3.22 5.00 16.44
CA HIS A 138 -3.21 5.80 15.22
C HIS A 138 -2.67 5.00 14.03
N PRO A 139 -3.50 4.64 13.05
CA PRO A 139 -3.03 4.09 11.79
C PRO A 139 -2.12 5.07 11.05
N VAL A 140 -0.90 4.64 10.71
CA VAL A 140 0.12 5.47 10.02
C VAL A 140 0.59 4.86 8.71
N VAL A 141 0.36 3.56 8.52
CA VAL A 141 0.76 2.82 7.33
C VAL A 141 -0.34 1.85 6.91
N THR A 142 -0.61 1.74 5.62
CA THR A 142 -1.61 0.82 5.08
C THR A 142 -0.93 -0.34 4.38
N GLY A 143 -1.31 -1.58 4.70
CA GLY A 143 -0.99 -2.73 3.86
C GLY A 143 -1.93 -2.81 2.66
N ASN A 144 -1.50 -3.47 1.60
CA ASN A 144 -2.37 -3.85 0.49
C ASN A 144 -2.11 -5.30 0.10
N ILE A 145 -3.16 -6.11 0.11
CA ILE A 145 -3.12 -7.50 -0.35
C ILE A 145 -4.14 -7.73 -1.44
N ASN A 146 -3.80 -8.58 -2.40
CA ASN A 146 -4.67 -8.91 -3.52
C ASN A 146 -5.18 -10.34 -3.39
N GLY A 147 -6.48 -10.53 -3.61
CA GLY A 147 -7.05 -11.86 -3.79
C GLY A 147 -6.58 -12.45 -5.12
N ASN A 148 -6.10 -13.69 -5.08
CA ASN A 148 -5.75 -14.44 -6.30
C ASN A 148 -7.00 -15.08 -6.88
N SER A 149 -7.10 -15.10 -8.20
CA SER A 149 -8.21 -15.77 -8.89
C SER A 149 -7.91 -17.27 -9.05
N PRO A 150 -8.90 -18.18 -8.91
CA PRO A 150 -10.24 -17.94 -8.38
C PRO A 150 -10.31 -18.15 -6.85
N LEU A 151 -10.75 -17.14 -6.11
CA LEU A 151 -11.07 -17.24 -4.66
C LEU A 151 -9.92 -17.78 -3.77
N VAL A 152 -8.69 -17.43 -4.09
CA VAL A 152 -7.50 -17.87 -3.36
C VAL A 152 -6.77 -16.67 -2.78
N TRP A 153 -6.34 -16.82 -1.53
CA TRP A 153 -5.41 -15.93 -0.87
C TRP A 153 -4.09 -16.66 -0.66
N ASP A 154 -2.98 -16.09 -1.08
CA ASP A 154 -1.69 -16.73 -0.84
C ASP A 154 -1.21 -16.54 0.61
N GLN A 155 -0.45 -17.52 1.08
CA GLN A 155 0.07 -17.54 2.45
C GLN A 155 0.98 -16.35 2.76
N THR A 156 1.68 -15.86 1.77
CA THR A 156 2.64 -14.75 1.90
C THR A 156 1.92 -13.45 2.25
N MET A 157 0.89 -13.08 1.46
CA MET A 157 0.08 -11.90 1.71
C MET A 157 -0.74 -12.01 3.00
N LEU A 158 -1.27 -13.21 3.31
CA LEU A 158 -1.96 -13.46 4.58
C LEU A 158 -1.02 -13.33 5.79
N SER A 159 0.26 -13.67 5.66
CA SER A 159 1.23 -13.45 6.73
C SER A 159 1.46 -11.95 6.99
N ALA A 160 1.54 -11.14 5.94
CA ALA A 160 1.63 -9.69 6.07
C ALA A 160 0.34 -9.08 6.67
N LEU A 161 -0.85 -9.54 6.25
CA LEU A 161 -2.12 -9.14 6.86
C LEU A 161 -2.09 -9.32 8.38
N ARG A 162 -1.64 -10.48 8.87
CA ARG A 162 -1.54 -10.77 10.32
C ARG A 162 -0.64 -9.78 11.03
N VAL A 163 0.50 -9.42 10.43
CA VAL A 163 1.44 -8.46 11.03
C VAL A 163 0.82 -7.08 11.15
N PHE A 164 0.27 -6.54 10.06
CA PHE A 164 -0.38 -5.22 10.08
C PHE A 164 -1.53 -5.18 11.08
N SER A 165 -2.40 -6.19 11.07
CA SER A 165 -3.55 -6.28 11.98
C SER A 165 -3.13 -6.38 13.45
N ALA A 166 -2.06 -7.12 13.76
CA ALA A 166 -1.53 -7.24 15.12
C ALA A 166 -1.01 -5.90 15.69
N HIS A 167 -0.65 -4.96 14.81
CA HIS A 167 -0.18 -3.62 15.17
C HIS A 167 -1.22 -2.51 14.90
N ASN A 168 -2.51 -2.87 14.82
CA ASN A 168 -3.61 -1.94 14.57
C ASN A 168 -3.42 -1.07 13.31
N GLN A 169 -2.78 -1.64 12.27
CA GLN A 169 -2.59 -0.96 11.00
C GLN A 169 -3.52 -1.56 9.94
N PRO A 170 -4.26 -0.75 9.18
CA PRO A 170 -5.25 -1.24 8.24
C PRO A 170 -4.62 -1.94 7.04
N VAL A 171 -5.37 -2.89 6.48
CA VAL A 171 -4.99 -3.58 5.24
C VAL A 171 -6.13 -3.47 4.24
N LEU A 172 -5.82 -2.96 3.08
CA LEU A 172 -6.73 -2.97 1.93
C LEU A 172 -6.71 -4.37 1.31
N CYS A 173 -7.87 -4.99 1.27
CA CYS A 173 -8.07 -6.29 0.62
C CYS A 173 -8.75 -6.06 -0.72
N SER A 174 -7.98 -6.09 -1.80
CA SER A 174 -8.49 -5.80 -3.14
C SER A 174 -8.45 -7.03 -4.05
N PRO A 175 -9.42 -7.20 -4.95
CA PRO A 175 -9.31 -8.16 -6.02
C PRO A 175 -8.31 -7.66 -7.07
N PHE A 176 -7.58 -8.57 -7.69
CA PHE A 176 -6.78 -8.24 -8.86
C PHE A 176 -7.66 -8.32 -10.10
N VAL A 177 -8.23 -7.19 -10.51
CA VAL A 177 -9.22 -7.11 -11.57
C VAL A 177 -8.61 -6.56 -12.84
N LEU A 178 -8.63 -7.35 -13.91
CA LEU A 178 -8.18 -6.97 -15.24
C LEU A 178 -9.34 -7.10 -16.22
N GLY A 179 -9.89 -5.96 -16.65
CA GLY A 179 -10.96 -5.93 -17.65
C GLY A 179 -10.57 -6.65 -18.94
N GLY A 180 -11.41 -7.60 -19.38
CA GLY A 180 -11.15 -8.41 -20.58
C GLY A 180 -10.17 -9.58 -20.38
N ALA A 181 -9.54 -9.73 -19.21
CA ALA A 181 -8.66 -10.84 -18.89
C ALA A 181 -9.30 -11.80 -17.88
N ASN A 182 -9.51 -11.37 -16.63
CA ASN A 182 -10.15 -12.18 -15.60
C ASN A 182 -11.54 -11.66 -15.19
N THR A 183 -11.97 -10.56 -15.81
CA THR A 183 -13.32 -9.98 -15.66
C THR A 183 -13.83 -9.53 -17.04
N PRO A 184 -15.15 -9.31 -17.19
CA PRO A 184 -15.74 -8.78 -18.42
C PRO A 184 -15.10 -7.45 -18.83
N ALA A 185 -15.04 -7.20 -20.16
CA ALA A 185 -14.46 -5.96 -20.73
C ALA A 185 -15.43 -4.76 -20.67
N SER A 186 -16.31 -4.70 -19.67
CA SER A 186 -17.25 -3.58 -19.48
C SER A 186 -17.14 -3.04 -18.06
N VAL A 187 -17.39 -1.76 -17.86
CA VAL A 187 -17.25 -1.08 -16.57
C VAL A 187 -18.18 -1.65 -15.50
N ALA A 188 -19.44 -1.90 -15.84
CA ALA A 188 -20.46 -2.33 -14.86
C ALA A 188 -20.16 -3.65 -14.14
N PRO A 189 -19.59 -4.71 -14.76
CA PRO A 189 -19.18 -5.93 -14.06
C PRO A 189 -17.79 -5.87 -13.41
N THR A 190 -17.04 -4.79 -13.58
CA THR A 190 -15.70 -4.62 -13.00
C THR A 190 -15.67 -3.71 -11.78
N VAL A 191 -16.80 -3.13 -11.43
CA VAL A 191 -16.99 -2.24 -10.26
C VAL A 191 -17.65 -2.98 -9.11
#